data_9bcefe70a04a08ae276b2eca8cff2a16
#
_entry.id   9bcefe70a04a08ae276b2eca8cff2a16
#
_cell.length_a   1.000
_cell.length_b   1.000
_cell.length_c   1.000
_cell.angle_alpha   90.00
_cell.angle_beta   90.00
_cell.angle_gamma   90.00
#
_symmetry.space_group_name_H-M   'P 1'
#
loop_
_entity.id
_entity.type
_entity.pdbx_description
1 polymer ?
#
loop_
_entity_poly.entity_id
_entity_poly.type
_entity_poly.pdbx_seq_one_letter_code
_entity_poly.pdbx_strand_id
1 'polypeptide(L)'
;MSFCAPLMLSQVERLLKPSRMEIRICLDRSHAGYTNKDEISGHVVLKSETQVNITTITISLSGYATSRLNAGRLVETHQLFQSNEELFPPKEFSSTFSPRAVTISPGQHSFPFSFRVPHGSECYKASLTIGAGKQTGGRRTHHLLRRLPPSTGDTTTVEEIKYLLEATVQQDGLIRGTHRATREVYLHYISTVHLPFRGITDKRSIVCQPELSEPISPRSQEPICEIEATLLNGPFLVLGQPLPLRVKITNLPGSSDHTFSLHDFQSMLIETTKVHARGSTESMTRSWIIQTMANLHQPLALEYDDMAEAVLRVDERLWGRHVVPTFLTPTFETCNVSRSFKLEVRLGIWLGQNHVRFPRSVRVKRRC
;
A
#
# COMPACT_ATOMS: atom_id res chain seq x y z
N MET A 1 -55.65 -31.72 49.01
CA MET A 1 -55.78 -32.03 47.58
C MET A 1 -55.35 -30.84 46.81
N SER A 2 -54.17 -30.89 46.25
CA SER A 2 -53.80 -30.08 45.12
C SER A 2 -52.45 -30.57 44.58
N PHE A 3 -52.51 -31.26 43.48
CA PHE A 3 -51.34 -31.66 42.70
C PHE A 3 -51.48 -31.16 41.30
N CYS A 4 -50.37 -30.84 40.69
CA CYS A 4 -50.09 -30.51 39.27
C CYS A 4 -49.91 -29.05 38.96
N ALA A 5 -48.68 -28.61 38.95
CA ALA A 5 -48.04 -27.92 37.83
C ALA A 5 -46.60 -27.50 38.13
N PRO A 6 -45.62 -28.35 37.97
CA PRO A 6 -44.27 -27.83 37.64
C PRO A 6 -43.64 -28.39 36.33
N LEU A 7 -44.35 -29.23 35.57
CA LEU A 7 -43.77 -29.89 34.42
C LEU A 7 -43.89 -29.14 33.08
N MET A 8 -44.81 -28.17 32.96
CA MET A 8 -45.02 -27.41 31.73
C MET A 8 -44.07 -26.25 31.54
N LEU A 9 -43.57 -25.62 32.63
CA LEU A 9 -42.64 -24.46 32.55
C LEU A 9 -41.25 -24.86 32.05
N SER A 10 -40.75 -26.06 32.31
CA SER A 10 -39.42 -26.51 31.89
C SER A 10 -39.32 -26.84 30.40
N GLN A 11 -40.41 -27.17 29.73
CA GLN A 11 -40.45 -27.37 28.29
C GLN A 11 -40.52 -26.08 27.51
N VAL A 12 -41.27 -25.09 28.03
CA VAL A 12 -41.37 -23.78 27.40
C VAL A 12 -40.07 -22.98 27.53
N GLU A 13 -39.34 -23.11 28.66
CA GLU A 13 -38.03 -22.48 28.82
C GLU A 13 -36.95 -23.14 27.95
N ARG A 14 -37.06 -24.41 27.60
CA ARG A 14 -36.15 -25.08 26.64
C ARG A 14 -36.41 -24.65 25.19
N LEU A 15 -37.63 -24.26 24.86
CA LEU A 15 -38.02 -23.73 23.53
C LEU A 15 -37.62 -22.28 23.33
N LEU A 16 -37.34 -21.50 24.40
CA LEU A 16 -36.97 -20.10 24.36
C LEU A 16 -35.46 -19.82 24.50
N LYS A 17 -34.62 -20.88 24.70
CA LYS A 17 -33.17 -20.65 24.60
C LYS A 17 -32.83 -20.39 23.14
N PRO A 18 -32.29 -19.19 22.81
CA PRO A 18 -31.82 -18.93 21.46
C PRO A 18 -30.81 -20.01 21.09
N SER A 19 -31.04 -20.70 20.01
CA SER A 19 -30.11 -21.72 19.50
C SER A 19 -28.74 -21.08 19.39
N ARG A 20 -27.78 -21.61 20.18
CA ARG A 20 -26.39 -21.08 20.19
C ARG A 20 -25.71 -21.54 18.92
N MET A 21 -25.85 -20.73 17.87
CA MET A 21 -25.20 -20.97 16.58
C MET A 21 -23.94 -20.13 16.51
N GLU A 22 -22.84 -20.76 16.23
CA GLU A 22 -21.53 -20.14 16.05
C GLU A 22 -21.09 -20.27 14.59
N ILE A 23 -20.65 -19.16 14.01
CA ILE A 23 -20.11 -19.11 12.66
C ILE A 23 -18.65 -18.67 12.73
N ARG A 24 -17.78 -19.35 12.00
CA ARG A 24 -16.36 -19.01 11.87
C ARG A 24 -15.92 -19.12 10.41
N ILE A 25 -15.00 -18.26 10.03
CA ILE A 25 -14.30 -18.33 8.74
C ILE A 25 -12.89 -18.87 9.02
N CYS A 26 -12.59 -20.04 8.50
CA CYS A 26 -11.28 -20.67 8.61
C CYS A 26 -10.57 -20.61 7.26
N LEU A 27 -9.41 -19.96 7.19
CA LEU A 27 -8.56 -19.91 6.00
C LEU A 27 -7.61 -21.12 5.98
N ASP A 28 -7.35 -21.66 4.80
CA ASP A 28 -6.38 -22.77 4.64
C ASP A 28 -4.95 -22.30 4.97
N ARG A 29 -4.65 -21.01 4.69
CA ARG A 29 -3.39 -20.35 5.07
C ARG A 29 -3.67 -19.25 6.09
N SER A 30 -3.70 -19.59 7.38
CA SER A 30 -4.19 -18.69 8.45
C SER A 30 -3.26 -17.52 8.78
N HIS A 31 -1.97 -17.61 8.49
CA HIS A 31 -0.94 -16.61 8.88
C HIS A 31 -0.15 -15.99 7.72
N ALA A 32 -0.47 -16.36 6.49
CA ALA A 32 0.21 -15.83 5.32
C ALA A 32 -0.50 -14.57 4.80
N GLY A 33 0.27 -13.55 4.48
CA GLY A 33 -0.23 -12.50 3.58
C GLY A 33 -0.51 -13.10 2.20
N TYR A 34 -1.59 -12.68 1.59
CA TYR A 34 -1.94 -13.08 0.22
C TYR A 34 -1.39 -12.07 -0.77
N THR A 35 -1.08 -12.53 -1.97
CA THR A 35 -0.65 -11.67 -3.07
C THR A 35 -1.78 -11.55 -4.10
N ASN A 36 -1.63 -10.59 -5.02
CA ASN A 36 -2.56 -10.42 -6.14
C ASN A 36 -2.60 -11.59 -7.15
N LYS A 37 -1.81 -12.65 -6.92
CA LYS A 37 -1.79 -13.88 -7.73
C LYS A 37 -2.35 -15.08 -6.98
N ASP A 38 -2.55 -14.94 -5.69
CA ASP A 38 -3.01 -16.03 -4.84
C ASP A 38 -4.52 -16.25 -4.94
N GLU A 39 -4.91 -17.45 -4.60
CA GLU A 39 -6.27 -17.86 -4.33
C GLU A 39 -6.49 -17.85 -2.82
N ILE A 40 -7.56 -17.19 -2.38
CA ILE A 40 -7.96 -17.12 -0.97
C ILE A 40 -9.01 -18.19 -0.76
N SER A 41 -8.59 -19.33 -0.19
CA SER A 41 -9.45 -20.47 0.06
C SER A 41 -9.60 -20.78 1.55
N GLY A 42 -10.65 -21.50 1.88
CA GLY A 42 -10.96 -21.88 3.24
C GLY A 42 -12.36 -22.45 3.40
N HIS A 43 -12.87 -22.41 4.62
CA HIS A 43 -14.15 -22.98 4.97
C HIS A 43 -14.94 -22.03 5.89
N VAL A 44 -16.24 -21.90 5.62
CA VAL A 44 -17.21 -21.38 6.59
C VAL A 44 -17.63 -22.54 7.48
N VAL A 45 -17.31 -22.44 8.76
CA VAL A 45 -17.67 -23.46 9.76
C VAL A 45 -18.87 -22.99 10.55
N LEU A 46 -19.93 -23.77 10.50
CA LEU A 46 -21.15 -23.58 11.24
C LEU A 46 -21.23 -24.62 12.35
N LYS A 47 -21.34 -24.20 13.60
CA LYS A 47 -21.55 -25.06 14.75
C LYS A 47 -22.88 -24.73 15.42
N SER A 48 -23.75 -25.74 15.60
CA SER A 48 -25.02 -25.59 16.30
C SER A 48 -25.25 -26.72 17.29
N GLU A 49 -25.80 -26.40 18.47
CA GLU A 49 -26.17 -27.38 19.50
C GLU A 49 -27.57 -27.99 19.27
N THR A 50 -28.38 -27.35 18.43
CA THR A 50 -29.74 -27.77 18.10
C THR A 50 -29.94 -27.83 16.58
N GLN A 51 -31.00 -28.48 16.14
CA GLN A 51 -31.42 -28.43 14.75
C GLN A 51 -31.73 -26.97 14.36
N VAL A 52 -31.25 -26.54 13.18
CA VAL A 52 -31.47 -25.20 12.65
C VAL A 52 -31.95 -25.30 11.22
N ASN A 53 -32.94 -24.45 10.88
CA ASN A 53 -33.43 -24.32 9.51
C ASN A 53 -32.68 -23.19 8.81
N ILE A 54 -31.92 -23.52 7.78
CA ILE A 54 -31.11 -22.56 7.03
C ILE A 54 -31.65 -22.42 5.63
N THR A 55 -31.81 -21.18 5.19
CA THR A 55 -32.19 -20.81 3.82
C THR A 55 -30.99 -20.66 2.93
N THR A 56 -29.99 -19.85 3.36
CA THR A 56 -28.79 -19.57 2.57
C THR A 56 -27.56 -19.42 3.45
N ILE A 57 -26.41 -19.82 2.91
CA ILE A 57 -25.10 -19.47 3.42
C ILE A 57 -24.35 -18.82 2.27
N THR A 58 -23.93 -17.58 2.48
CA THR A 58 -23.15 -16.81 1.51
C THR A 58 -21.84 -16.36 2.13
N ILE A 59 -20.82 -16.24 1.31
CA ILE A 59 -19.57 -15.59 1.69
C ILE A 59 -19.23 -14.52 0.66
N SER A 60 -18.70 -13.41 1.12
CA SER A 60 -18.21 -12.33 0.25
C SER A 60 -16.78 -11.98 0.60
N LEU A 61 -15.99 -11.67 -0.43
CA LEU A 61 -14.69 -11.03 -0.30
C LEU A 61 -14.82 -9.60 -0.83
N SER A 62 -14.54 -8.62 0.01
CA SER A 62 -14.66 -7.20 -0.33
C SER A 62 -13.39 -6.44 0.03
N GLY A 63 -13.03 -5.44 -0.79
CA GLY A 63 -11.95 -4.51 -0.53
C GLY A 63 -12.46 -3.10 -0.33
N TYR A 64 -11.87 -2.36 0.62
CA TYR A 64 -12.26 -1.00 0.97
C TYR A 64 -11.05 -0.09 1.08
N ALA A 65 -11.20 1.14 0.59
CA ALA A 65 -10.27 2.23 0.82
C ALA A 65 -10.98 3.31 1.62
N THR A 66 -10.52 3.55 2.84
CA THR A 66 -11.09 4.55 3.74
C THR A 66 -10.11 5.68 3.97
N SER A 67 -10.57 6.90 3.84
CA SER A 67 -9.83 8.13 4.15
C SER A 67 -10.52 8.88 5.30
N ARG A 68 -9.68 9.43 6.19
CA ARG A 68 -10.13 10.18 7.39
C ARG A 68 -9.38 11.49 7.46
N LEU A 69 -10.13 12.60 7.52
CA LEU A 69 -9.59 13.95 7.64
C LEU A 69 -10.12 14.62 8.90
N ASN A 70 -9.49 15.71 9.32
CA ASN A 70 -9.89 16.48 10.49
C ASN A 70 -10.05 15.60 11.74
N ALA A 71 -9.05 14.78 12.07
CA ALA A 71 -9.10 13.85 13.21
C ALA A 71 -10.31 12.90 13.15
N GLY A 72 -10.67 12.42 11.94
CA GLY A 72 -11.77 11.46 11.75
C GLY A 72 -13.18 12.07 11.66
N ARG A 73 -13.32 13.39 11.67
CA ARG A 73 -14.62 14.04 11.48
C ARG A 73 -15.17 13.93 10.07
N LEU A 74 -14.28 13.87 9.07
CA LEU A 74 -14.64 13.63 7.68
C LEU A 74 -14.11 12.25 7.29
N VAL A 75 -15.01 11.34 6.99
CA VAL A 75 -14.69 9.97 6.57
C VAL A 75 -15.34 9.72 5.23
N GLU A 76 -14.57 9.13 4.32
CA GLU A 76 -15.05 8.64 3.03
C GLU A 76 -14.50 7.24 2.77
N THR A 77 -15.37 6.30 2.41
CA THR A 77 -15.01 4.92 2.13
C THR A 77 -15.44 4.57 0.72
N HIS A 78 -14.50 4.06 -0.07
CA HIS A 78 -14.74 3.52 -1.40
C HIS A 78 -14.60 2.00 -1.38
N GLN A 79 -15.59 1.32 -1.92
CA GLN A 79 -15.51 -0.10 -2.15
C GLN A 79 -14.66 -0.35 -3.41
N LEU A 80 -13.55 -1.07 -3.25
CA LEU A 80 -12.63 -1.36 -4.33
C LEU A 80 -13.16 -2.48 -5.25
N PHE A 81 -13.72 -3.52 -4.64
CA PHE A 81 -14.43 -4.61 -5.31
C PHE A 81 -15.26 -5.39 -4.31
N GLN A 82 -16.16 -6.22 -4.83
CA GLN A 82 -16.89 -7.23 -4.07
C GLN A 82 -17.08 -8.47 -4.95
N SER A 83 -16.78 -9.64 -4.38
CA SER A 83 -17.06 -10.94 -4.97
C SER A 83 -17.88 -11.75 -3.98
N ASN A 84 -18.98 -12.34 -4.45
CA ASN A 84 -19.91 -13.10 -3.63
C ASN A 84 -19.98 -14.54 -4.12
N GLU A 85 -20.05 -15.46 -3.18
CA GLU A 85 -20.25 -16.88 -3.44
C GLU A 85 -21.37 -17.41 -2.54
N GLU A 86 -22.31 -18.15 -3.12
CA GLU A 86 -23.35 -18.88 -2.40
C GLU A 86 -22.86 -20.30 -2.15
N LEU A 87 -22.69 -20.64 -0.86
CA LEU A 87 -22.15 -21.93 -0.42
C LEU A 87 -23.27 -22.93 -0.15
N PHE A 88 -24.48 -22.42 0.14
CA PHE A 88 -25.65 -23.23 0.40
C PHE A 88 -26.93 -22.48 0.00
N PRO A 89 -27.92 -23.12 -0.67
CA PRO A 89 -27.89 -24.51 -1.17
C PRO A 89 -26.87 -24.72 -2.29
N PRO A 90 -26.40 -25.98 -2.49
CA PRO A 90 -25.54 -26.29 -3.64
C PRO A 90 -26.23 -25.91 -4.96
N LYS A 91 -25.46 -25.38 -5.92
CA LYS A 91 -25.96 -24.87 -7.22
C LYS A 91 -26.77 -25.89 -8.02
N GLU A 92 -26.53 -27.17 -7.80
CA GLU A 92 -27.25 -28.28 -8.44
C GLU A 92 -28.73 -28.35 -8.03
N PHE A 93 -29.10 -27.80 -6.87
CA PHE A 93 -30.48 -27.80 -6.36
C PHE A 93 -31.23 -26.51 -6.65
N SER A 94 -30.57 -25.48 -7.17
CA SER A 94 -31.17 -24.14 -7.38
C SER A 94 -32.07 -24.03 -8.60
N SER A 95 -32.15 -25.03 -9.49
CA SER A 95 -32.86 -24.93 -10.77
C SER A 95 -34.36 -25.32 -10.75
N THR A 96 -34.88 -25.88 -9.66
CA THR A 96 -36.24 -26.47 -9.72
C THR A 96 -37.21 -26.03 -8.61
N PHE A 97 -36.76 -25.43 -7.52
CA PHE A 97 -37.65 -25.03 -6.40
C PHE A 97 -37.21 -23.74 -5.75
N SER A 98 -38.21 -22.92 -5.35
CA SER A 98 -37.97 -21.84 -4.37
C SER A 98 -37.23 -22.40 -3.15
N PRO A 99 -36.23 -21.68 -2.60
CA PRO A 99 -35.40 -22.19 -1.51
C PRO A 99 -36.26 -22.43 -0.28
N ARG A 100 -36.70 -23.68 -0.12
CA ARG A 100 -37.24 -24.14 1.17
C ARG A 100 -36.08 -24.24 2.13
N ALA A 101 -36.30 -23.74 3.36
CA ALA A 101 -35.32 -23.93 4.40
C ALA A 101 -34.96 -25.41 4.57
N VAL A 102 -33.69 -25.70 4.64
CA VAL A 102 -33.20 -27.05 4.91
C VAL A 102 -32.80 -27.16 6.37
N THR A 103 -33.27 -28.22 7.04
CA THR A 103 -32.93 -28.49 8.42
C THR A 103 -31.54 -29.10 8.50
N ILE A 104 -30.63 -28.42 9.18
CA ILE A 104 -29.29 -28.93 9.50
C ILE A 104 -29.27 -29.53 10.86
N SER A 105 -28.70 -30.74 11.00
CA SER A 105 -28.58 -31.47 12.27
C SER A 105 -27.62 -30.78 13.25
N PRO A 106 -27.75 -30.99 14.57
CA PRO A 106 -26.78 -30.51 15.55
C PRO A 106 -25.39 -31.03 15.21
N GLY A 107 -24.36 -30.20 15.45
CA GLY A 107 -22.98 -30.54 15.16
C GLY A 107 -22.22 -29.42 14.46
N GLN A 108 -21.11 -29.79 13.83
CA GLN A 108 -20.26 -28.91 13.07
C GLN A 108 -20.37 -29.26 11.59
N HIS A 109 -20.65 -28.24 10.78
CA HIS A 109 -20.76 -28.32 9.32
C HIS A 109 -19.76 -27.38 8.69
N SER A 110 -19.16 -27.79 7.57
CA SER A 110 -18.09 -27.05 6.89
C SER A 110 -18.45 -26.83 5.42
N PHE A 111 -18.36 -25.59 4.96
CA PHE A 111 -18.70 -25.15 3.62
C PHE A 111 -17.46 -24.54 2.98
N PRO A 112 -16.85 -25.18 1.96
CA PRO A 112 -15.64 -24.70 1.32
C PRO A 112 -15.93 -23.47 0.46
N PHE A 113 -14.95 -22.57 0.33
CA PHE A 113 -14.97 -21.42 -0.57
C PHE A 113 -13.59 -21.16 -1.19
N SER A 114 -13.61 -20.46 -2.34
CA SER A 114 -12.39 -20.04 -2.99
C SER A 114 -12.60 -18.76 -3.80
N PHE A 115 -11.78 -17.74 -3.52
CA PHE A 115 -11.77 -16.47 -4.24
C PHE A 115 -10.44 -16.21 -4.92
N ARG A 116 -10.48 -15.77 -6.16
CA ARG A 116 -9.33 -15.14 -6.82
C ARG A 116 -9.37 -13.64 -6.63
N VAL A 117 -8.24 -13.07 -6.20
CA VAL A 117 -8.12 -11.62 -6.06
C VAL A 117 -8.22 -10.98 -7.45
N PRO A 118 -9.15 -10.03 -7.70
CA PRO A 118 -9.27 -9.38 -8.99
C PRO A 118 -8.04 -8.51 -9.30
N HIS A 119 -7.69 -8.38 -10.57
CA HIS A 119 -6.54 -7.58 -10.98
C HIS A 119 -6.71 -6.07 -10.81
N GLY A 120 -7.94 -5.58 -10.75
CA GLY A 120 -8.24 -4.17 -10.69
C GLY A 120 -9.44 -3.83 -9.82
N SER A 121 -9.53 -2.56 -9.45
CA SER A 121 -10.64 -2.01 -8.70
C SER A 121 -11.90 -1.87 -9.56
N GLU A 122 -13.06 -2.19 -9.00
CA GLU A 122 -14.38 -2.01 -9.63
C GLU A 122 -14.95 -0.60 -9.44
N CYS A 123 -14.28 0.25 -8.68
CA CYS A 123 -14.68 1.66 -8.48
C CYS A 123 -14.90 2.40 -9.82
N TYR A 124 -14.18 1.98 -10.85
CA TYR A 124 -14.35 2.41 -12.24
C TYR A 124 -15.74 2.13 -12.83
N LYS A 125 -16.34 0.96 -12.55
CA LYS A 125 -17.65 0.57 -13.11
C LYS A 125 -18.78 1.46 -12.58
N ALA A 126 -18.76 1.79 -11.29
CA ALA A 126 -19.74 2.68 -10.68
C ALA A 126 -19.72 4.09 -11.29
N SER A 127 -18.55 4.57 -11.68
CA SER A 127 -18.39 5.89 -12.34
C SER A 127 -18.95 5.94 -13.75
N LEU A 128 -18.92 4.82 -14.48
CA LEU A 128 -19.49 4.74 -15.83
C LEU A 128 -21.04 4.76 -15.85
N THR A 129 -21.67 4.16 -14.85
CA THR A 129 -23.13 4.12 -14.72
C THR A 129 -23.73 5.46 -14.30
N ILE A 130 -23.00 6.27 -13.54
CA ILE A 130 -23.44 7.62 -13.12
C ILE A 130 -23.31 8.64 -14.26
N GLY A 131 -22.47 8.37 -15.26
CA GLY A 131 -22.20 9.28 -16.39
C GLY A 131 -23.30 9.38 -17.45
N ALA A 132 -24.35 8.54 -17.41
CA ALA A 132 -25.47 8.55 -18.37
C ALA A 132 -26.60 9.54 -17.99
N GLY A 133 -26.57 10.17 -16.84
CA GLY A 133 -27.57 11.13 -16.38
C GLY A 133 -26.99 12.45 -15.91
N LYS A 134 -27.27 13.54 -16.67
CA LYS A 134 -27.08 14.96 -16.38
C LYS A 134 -25.69 15.41 -15.87
N GLN A 135 -24.98 16.06 -16.77
CA GLN A 135 -23.76 16.83 -16.51
C GLN A 135 -24.08 18.02 -15.56
N THR A 136 -23.81 17.86 -14.29
CA THR A 136 -23.45 18.98 -13.44
C THR A 136 -21.93 19.11 -13.45
N GLY A 137 -21.41 20.33 -13.69
CA GLY A 137 -20.01 20.69 -14.02
C GLY A 137 -18.90 20.29 -13.04
N GLY A 138 -18.96 19.12 -12.47
CA GLY A 138 -17.92 18.50 -11.64
C GLY A 138 -16.85 17.87 -12.53
N ARG A 139 -15.61 18.20 -12.28
CA ARG A 139 -14.41 17.63 -12.90
C ARG A 139 -14.51 16.12 -12.91
N ARG A 140 -14.67 15.50 -14.10
CA ARG A 140 -14.70 14.04 -14.28
C ARG A 140 -13.37 13.47 -13.77
N THR A 141 -13.37 12.89 -12.60
CA THR A 141 -12.27 12.05 -12.14
C THR A 141 -12.37 10.75 -12.93
N HIS A 142 -11.55 10.62 -13.97
CA HIS A 142 -11.40 9.36 -14.68
C HIS A 142 -10.76 8.37 -13.71
N HIS A 143 -11.57 7.45 -13.19
CA HIS A 143 -11.07 6.31 -12.43
C HIS A 143 -10.42 5.36 -13.44
N LEU A 144 -9.11 5.47 -13.61
CA LEU A 144 -8.33 4.51 -14.38
C LEU A 144 -8.43 3.14 -13.71
N LEU A 145 -8.47 2.07 -14.50
CA LEU A 145 -8.31 0.69 -14.04
C LEU A 145 -6.98 0.59 -13.28
N ARG A 146 -7.04 0.69 -11.97
CA ARG A 146 -5.88 0.66 -11.10
C ARG A 146 -5.82 -0.68 -10.41
N ARG A 147 -4.61 -1.16 -10.25
CA ARG A 147 -4.35 -2.37 -9.50
C ARG A 147 -4.84 -2.20 -8.07
N LEU A 148 -5.30 -3.29 -7.46
CA LEU A 148 -5.69 -3.26 -6.06
C LEU A 148 -4.49 -2.87 -5.19
N PRO A 149 -4.64 -1.93 -4.26
CA PRO A 149 -3.58 -1.54 -3.36
C PRO A 149 -3.28 -2.66 -2.34
N PRO A 150 -2.08 -2.71 -1.75
CA PRO A 150 -1.83 -3.58 -0.60
C PRO A 150 -2.60 -3.12 0.63
N SER A 151 -2.86 -4.05 1.57
CA SER A 151 -3.41 -3.70 2.88
C SER A 151 -2.47 -2.73 3.61
N THR A 152 -3.01 -1.65 4.16
CA THR A 152 -2.25 -0.64 4.89
C THR A 152 -3.15 0.18 5.81
N GLY A 153 -2.55 0.72 6.87
CA GLY A 153 -3.27 1.54 7.84
C GLY A 153 -4.24 0.73 8.69
N ASP A 154 -4.96 1.44 9.53
CA ASP A 154 -5.99 0.92 10.43
C ASP A 154 -7.02 2.01 10.76
N THR A 155 -7.90 1.75 11.73
CA THR A 155 -8.94 2.71 12.15
C THR A 155 -8.39 3.99 12.79
N THR A 156 -7.11 4.01 13.18
CA THR A 156 -6.44 5.17 13.83
C THR A 156 -5.67 6.03 12.83
N THR A 157 -5.38 5.50 11.65
CA THR A 157 -4.64 6.21 10.60
C THR A 157 -5.55 7.02 9.68
N VAL A 158 -4.98 7.99 8.98
CA VAL A 158 -5.71 8.84 8.02
C VAL A 158 -6.17 8.05 6.78
N GLU A 159 -5.46 6.97 6.45
CA GLU A 159 -5.77 6.05 5.38
C GLU A 159 -5.88 4.62 5.89
N GLU A 160 -6.81 3.86 5.32
CA GLU A 160 -6.94 2.43 5.58
C GLU A 160 -7.34 1.71 4.29
N ILE A 161 -6.57 0.69 3.93
CA ILE A 161 -6.90 -0.26 2.86
C ILE A 161 -7.11 -1.61 3.51
N LYS A 162 -8.34 -2.10 3.44
CA LYS A 162 -8.78 -3.30 4.15
C LYS A 162 -9.51 -4.26 3.23
N TYR A 163 -9.21 -5.54 3.39
CA TYR A 163 -9.90 -6.63 2.71
C TYR A 163 -10.59 -7.52 3.74
N LEU A 164 -11.87 -7.80 3.52
CA LEU A 164 -12.71 -8.55 4.45
C LEU A 164 -13.40 -9.70 3.76
N LEU A 165 -13.37 -10.85 4.42
CA LEU A 165 -14.33 -11.93 4.20
C LEU A 165 -15.50 -11.73 5.17
N GLU A 166 -16.71 -11.80 4.65
CA GLU A 166 -17.94 -11.79 5.45
C GLU A 166 -18.80 -12.99 5.07
N ALA A 167 -19.01 -13.90 6.02
CA ALA A 167 -19.92 -15.02 5.91
C ALA A 167 -21.26 -14.64 6.52
N THR A 168 -22.35 -14.90 5.81
CA THR A 168 -23.72 -14.64 6.25
C THR A 168 -24.54 -15.90 6.17
N VAL A 169 -25.20 -16.26 7.28
CA VAL A 169 -26.13 -17.38 7.36
C VAL A 169 -27.53 -16.83 7.63
N GLN A 170 -28.48 -17.17 6.76
CA GLN A 170 -29.88 -16.82 6.93
C GLN A 170 -30.66 -18.02 7.46
N GLN A 171 -31.35 -17.83 8.57
CA GLN A 171 -32.25 -18.80 9.18
C GLN A 171 -33.68 -18.53 8.79
N ASP A 172 -34.44 -19.61 8.56
CA ASP A 172 -35.90 -19.57 8.45
C ASP A 172 -36.52 -20.09 9.75
N GLY A 173 -37.70 -19.57 10.11
CA GLY A 173 -38.46 -19.96 11.29
C GLY A 173 -39.22 -18.80 11.92
N LEU A 174 -39.80 -19.06 13.10
CA LEU A 174 -40.54 -18.06 13.87
C LEU A 174 -39.68 -16.83 14.26
N ILE A 175 -38.38 -17.04 14.42
CA ILE A 175 -37.38 -15.99 14.64
C ILE A 175 -36.43 -16.03 13.44
N ARG A 176 -36.70 -15.20 12.41
CA ARG A 176 -35.77 -15.00 11.29
C ARG A 176 -34.52 -14.32 11.79
N GLY A 177 -33.40 -15.00 11.74
CA GLY A 177 -32.10 -14.51 12.18
C GLY A 177 -31.11 -14.46 11.03
N THR A 178 -30.31 -13.38 10.99
CA THR A 178 -29.14 -13.30 10.13
C THR A 178 -27.91 -13.30 11.02
N HIS A 179 -27.08 -14.33 10.90
CA HIS A 179 -25.83 -14.44 11.61
C HIS A 179 -24.67 -14.11 10.69
N ARG A 180 -23.68 -13.40 11.21
CA ARG A 180 -22.53 -12.95 10.44
C ARG A 180 -21.23 -13.26 11.14
N ALA A 181 -20.23 -13.60 10.36
CA ALA A 181 -18.84 -13.68 10.79
C ALA A 181 -17.97 -12.91 9.81
N THR A 182 -16.97 -12.22 10.32
CA THR A 182 -16.03 -11.46 9.49
C THR A 182 -14.61 -11.91 9.78
N ARG A 183 -13.77 -11.88 8.76
CA ARG A 183 -12.34 -12.15 8.87
C ARG A 183 -11.55 -11.24 7.96
N GLU A 184 -10.55 -10.57 8.50
CA GLU A 184 -9.64 -9.74 7.74
C GLU A 184 -8.62 -10.59 6.97
N VAL A 185 -8.31 -10.14 5.75
CA VAL A 185 -7.32 -10.74 4.86
C VAL A 185 -6.27 -9.67 4.54
N TYR A 186 -4.99 -10.01 4.74
CA TYR A 186 -3.89 -9.12 4.41
C TYR A 186 -3.40 -9.37 3.00
N LEU A 187 -3.51 -8.35 2.15
CA LEU A 187 -3.07 -8.40 0.76
C LEU A 187 -1.73 -7.67 0.60
N HIS A 188 -0.72 -8.38 0.11
CA HIS A 188 0.56 -7.83 -0.30
C HIS A 188 0.62 -7.76 -1.82
N TYR A 189 1.08 -6.63 -2.36
CA TYR A 189 1.20 -6.47 -3.80
C TYR A 189 2.56 -6.94 -4.29
N ILE A 190 2.57 -7.87 -5.25
CA ILE A 190 3.78 -8.24 -6.00
C ILE A 190 3.77 -7.47 -7.32
N SER A 191 4.77 -6.62 -7.52
CA SER A 191 4.98 -5.99 -8.81
C SER A 191 5.43 -7.01 -9.84
N THR A 192 4.75 -7.05 -10.97
CA THR A 192 5.16 -7.84 -12.16
C THR A 192 5.93 -7.00 -13.16
N VAL A 193 6.46 -5.86 -12.74
CA VAL A 193 7.23 -4.99 -13.62
C VAL A 193 8.53 -5.69 -13.97
N HIS A 194 8.68 -6.05 -15.24
CA HIS A 194 9.93 -6.61 -15.76
C HIS A 194 10.89 -5.46 -16.09
N LEU A 195 12.04 -5.46 -15.42
CA LEU A 195 13.17 -4.62 -15.82
C LEU A 195 13.80 -5.23 -17.09
N PRO A 196 14.29 -4.44 -18.07
CA PRO A 196 15.08 -3.23 -17.86
C PRO A 196 14.34 -1.94 -18.24
N PHE A 197 14.41 -0.96 -17.38
CA PHE A 197 14.06 0.42 -17.71
C PHE A 197 15.37 1.21 -17.95
N ARG A 198 15.28 2.25 -18.80
CA ARG A 198 16.39 3.21 -18.93
C ARG A 198 16.57 3.94 -17.59
N GLY A 199 17.82 4.16 -17.19
CA GLY A 199 18.16 4.94 -16.01
C GLY A 199 17.53 6.34 -16.07
N ILE A 200 17.19 6.84 -14.89
CA ILE A 200 16.72 8.23 -14.73
C ILE A 200 17.81 9.01 -14.05
N THR A 201 18.20 10.12 -14.69
CA THR A 201 19.26 10.99 -14.21
C THR A 201 18.68 12.33 -13.75
N ASP A 202 19.15 12.83 -12.62
CA ASP A 202 18.99 14.21 -12.17
C ASP A 202 20.38 14.87 -12.06
N LYS A 203 20.53 16.03 -12.67
CA LYS A 203 21.79 16.78 -12.72
C LYS A 203 21.67 18.07 -11.91
N ARG A 204 22.73 18.42 -11.19
CA ARG A 204 22.82 19.64 -10.40
C ARG A 204 24.20 20.27 -10.55
N SER A 205 24.22 21.54 -10.99
CA SER A 205 25.40 22.35 -10.98
C SER A 205 25.60 22.97 -9.59
N ILE A 206 26.82 22.92 -9.11
CA ILE A 206 27.21 23.46 -7.80
C ILE A 206 28.07 24.69 -8.02
N VAL A 207 27.64 25.78 -7.41
CA VAL A 207 28.36 27.04 -7.35
C VAL A 207 28.99 27.17 -5.98
N CYS A 208 30.30 27.37 -5.88
CA CYS A 208 30.95 27.76 -4.64
C CYS A 208 30.57 29.19 -4.28
N GLN A 209 30.08 29.40 -3.07
CA GLN A 209 30.07 30.74 -2.48
C GLN A 209 31.37 30.89 -1.69
N PRO A 210 32.27 31.80 -2.05
CA PRO A 210 33.42 32.05 -1.20
C PRO A 210 32.93 32.55 0.18
N GLU A 211 33.46 31.95 1.24
CA GLU A 211 33.21 32.47 2.57
C GLU A 211 33.80 33.89 2.71
N LEU A 212 32.90 34.82 2.98
CA LEU A 212 33.01 36.12 3.57
C LEU A 212 34.48 36.68 3.73
N SER A 213 34.98 37.41 2.76
CA SER A 213 36.00 38.42 3.04
C SER A 213 35.99 39.62 2.13
N GLU A 214 35.29 39.68 1.03
CA GLU A 214 35.17 40.90 0.23
C GLU A 214 33.85 41.02 -0.55
N PRO A 215 33.36 42.26 -0.79
CA PRO A 215 32.14 42.45 -1.59
C PRO A 215 32.46 42.18 -3.06
N ILE A 216 32.24 40.92 -3.47
CA ILE A 216 32.48 40.48 -4.84
C ILE A 216 31.33 40.91 -5.73
N SER A 217 31.68 41.51 -6.84
CA SER A 217 30.81 41.86 -7.96
C SER A 217 29.89 40.68 -8.38
N PRO A 218 28.61 40.90 -8.71
CA PRO A 218 27.64 39.82 -8.98
C PRO A 218 27.90 39.00 -10.25
N ARG A 219 29.06 39.14 -10.90
CA ARG A 219 29.33 38.61 -12.24
C ARG A 219 30.11 37.29 -12.33
N SER A 220 30.54 36.66 -11.23
CA SER A 220 31.43 35.48 -11.32
C SER A 220 31.04 34.32 -10.41
N GLN A 221 29.78 33.95 -10.37
CA GLN A 221 29.38 32.69 -9.78
C GLN A 221 29.38 31.59 -10.86
N GLU A 222 30.55 31.23 -11.37
CA GLU A 222 30.67 30.08 -12.26
C GLU A 222 30.54 28.77 -11.47
N PRO A 223 29.78 27.79 -11.97
CA PRO A 223 29.69 26.50 -11.31
C PRO A 223 31.04 25.78 -11.39
N ILE A 224 31.45 25.17 -10.26
CA ILE A 224 32.72 24.46 -10.13
C ILE A 224 32.61 23.01 -10.56
N CYS A 225 31.52 22.35 -10.23
CA CYS A 225 31.24 20.98 -10.61
C CYS A 225 29.79 20.73 -10.88
N GLU A 226 29.52 19.67 -11.64
CA GLU A 226 28.20 19.13 -11.86
C GLU A 226 28.06 17.78 -11.16
N ILE A 227 27.02 17.59 -10.34
CA ILE A 227 26.68 16.28 -9.73
C ILE A 227 25.54 15.68 -10.51
N GLU A 228 25.77 14.45 -10.97
CA GLU A 228 24.78 13.62 -11.64
C GLU A 228 24.44 12.41 -10.78
N ALA A 229 23.16 12.26 -10.43
CA ALA A 229 22.65 11.10 -9.72
C ALA A 229 21.71 10.32 -10.64
N THR A 230 22.04 9.07 -10.91
CA THR A 230 21.30 8.19 -11.81
C THR A 230 20.73 7.01 -11.07
N LEU A 231 19.41 6.79 -11.17
CA LEU A 231 18.77 5.53 -10.81
C LEU A 231 18.84 4.57 -12.01
N LEU A 232 19.59 3.50 -11.88
CA LEU A 232 19.91 2.56 -12.99
C LEU A 232 18.66 1.80 -13.49
N ASN A 233 17.71 1.53 -12.58
CA ASN A 233 16.49 0.78 -12.89
C ASN A 233 15.27 1.70 -13.20
N GLY A 234 15.52 2.91 -13.68
CA GLY A 234 14.47 3.90 -13.90
C GLY A 234 13.84 4.37 -12.59
N PRO A 235 12.52 4.70 -12.57
CA PRO A 235 11.86 5.26 -11.39
C PRO A 235 11.51 4.22 -10.31
N PHE A 236 12.00 3.00 -10.43
CA PHE A 236 11.58 1.90 -9.57
C PHE A 236 12.64 1.57 -8.52
N LEU A 237 12.17 1.48 -7.27
CA LEU A 237 12.92 0.93 -6.14
C LEU A 237 12.22 -0.34 -5.68
N VAL A 238 12.99 -1.40 -5.45
CA VAL A 238 12.48 -2.69 -5.01
C VAL A 238 12.72 -2.83 -3.51
N LEU A 239 11.66 -3.12 -2.76
CA LEU A 239 11.76 -3.36 -1.32
C LEU A 239 12.71 -4.53 -1.04
N GLY A 240 13.59 -4.39 -0.04
CA GLY A 240 14.57 -5.40 0.31
C GLY A 240 15.77 -5.49 -0.62
N GLN A 241 15.85 -4.67 -1.66
CA GLN A 241 17.00 -4.61 -2.57
C GLN A 241 17.85 -3.36 -2.29
N PRO A 242 19.16 -3.40 -2.60
CA PRO A 242 20.03 -2.22 -2.56
C PRO A 242 19.53 -1.12 -3.50
N LEU A 243 19.90 0.12 -3.18
CA LEU A 243 19.61 1.26 -4.05
C LEU A 243 20.37 1.11 -5.38
N PRO A 244 19.69 1.09 -6.53
CA PRO A 244 20.32 1.07 -7.85
C PRO A 244 20.77 2.49 -8.25
N LEU A 245 21.61 3.09 -7.40
CA LEU A 245 22.06 4.48 -7.51
C LEU A 245 23.51 4.54 -8.00
N ARG A 246 23.75 5.41 -8.97
CA ARG A 246 25.10 5.82 -9.40
C ARG A 246 25.24 7.33 -9.21
N VAL A 247 26.36 7.77 -8.67
CA VAL A 247 26.67 9.20 -8.51
C VAL A 247 27.98 9.50 -9.24
N LYS A 248 27.92 10.49 -10.13
CA LYS A 248 29.01 11.00 -10.94
C LYS A 248 29.20 12.48 -10.62
N ILE A 249 30.43 12.93 -10.47
CA ILE A 249 30.77 14.35 -10.28
C ILE A 249 31.70 14.75 -11.42
N THR A 250 31.31 15.71 -12.21
CA THR A 250 32.12 16.22 -13.31
C THR A 250 32.71 17.58 -12.91
N ASN A 251 34.05 17.67 -12.98
CA ASN A 251 34.76 18.92 -12.75
C ASN A 251 34.56 19.85 -13.97
N LEU A 252 34.20 21.09 -13.75
CA LEU A 252 33.99 22.04 -14.85
C LEU A 252 35.29 22.76 -15.22
N PRO A 253 35.48 23.21 -16.48
CA PRO A 253 36.64 23.92 -16.92
C PRO A 253 36.94 25.16 -16.06
N GLY A 254 38.19 25.30 -15.61
CA GLY A 254 38.61 26.41 -14.74
C GLY A 254 38.84 26.03 -13.29
N SER A 255 38.47 24.79 -12.90
CA SER A 255 38.63 24.27 -11.50
C SER A 255 39.66 23.13 -11.40
N SER A 256 40.66 23.10 -12.30
CA SER A 256 41.56 21.95 -12.52
C SER A 256 42.40 21.49 -11.34
N ASP A 257 42.59 22.30 -10.31
CA ASP A 257 43.50 22.02 -9.21
C ASP A 257 42.78 21.59 -7.91
N HIS A 258 41.48 21.34 -7.97
CA HIS A 258 40.72 21.04 -6.78
C HIS A 258 40.63 19.52 -6.52
N THR A 259 41.05 19.10 -5.34
CA THR A 259 40.82 17.75 -4.85
C THR A 259 39.44 17.68 -4.20
N PHE A 260 38.66 16.70 -4.60
CA PHE A 260 37.33 16.44 -4.04
C PHE A 260 37.39 15.26 -3.07
N SER A 261 36.74 15.40 -1.95
CA SER A 261 36.52 14.27 -1.04
C SER A 261 35.06 14.21 -0.61
N LEU A 262 34.52 12.97 -0.54
CA LEU A 262 33.23 12.73 0.03
C LEU A 262 33.32 12.72 1.56
N HIS A 263 32.56 13.57 2.21
CA HIS A 263 32.54 13.69 3.65
C HIS A 263 31.27 13.11 4.28
N ASP A 264 30.11 13.40 3.69
CA ASP A 264 28.83 12.93 4.19
C ASP A 264 28.01 12.33 3.05
N PHE A 265 27.28 11.27 3.36
CA PHE A 265 26.31 10.66 2.48
C PHE A 265 25.02 10.33 3.25
N GLN A 266 23.89 10.73 2.75
CA GLN A 266 22.59 10.33 3.29
C GLN A 266 21.63 9.99 2.15
N SER A 267 20.95 8.86 2.30
CA SER A 267 19.84 8.49 1.43
C SER A 267 18.57 8.28 2.25
N MET A 268 17.46 8.80 1.77
CA MET A 268 16.15 8.67 2.41
C MET A 268 15.02 8.61 1.39
N LEU A 269 13.94 7.93 1.77
CA LEU A 269 12.67 7.95 1.05
C LEU A 269 11.74 8.96 1.70
N ILE A 270 11.23 9.87 0.90
CA ILE A 270 10.18 10.80 1.30
C ILE A 270 8.85 10.22 0.83
N GLU A 271 8.11 9.63 1.77
CA GLU A 271 6.76 9.14 1.56
C GLU A 271 5.78 10.32 1.57
N THR A 272 4.89 10.37 0.60
CA THR A 272 3.78 11.32 0.58
C THR A 272 2.48 10.55 0.45
N THR A 273 1.65 10.60 1.48
CA THR A 273 0.29 10.07 1.48
C THR A 273 -0.69 11.23 1.29
N LYS A 274 -1.53 11.15 0.25
CA LYS A 274 -2.63 12.09 0.02
C LYS A 274 -3.95 11.38 0.21
N VAL A 275 -4.85 12.02 0.96
CA VAL A 275 -6.18 11.52 1.25
C VAL A 275 -7.23 12.55 0.85
N HIS A 276 -8.34 12.07 0.32
CA HIS A 276 -9.49 12.88 -0.07
C HIS A 276 -10.72 12.40 0.68
N ALA A 277 -11.51 13.30 1.23
CA ALA A 277 -12.81 12.98 1.79
C ALA A 277 -13.77 14.18 1.61
N ARG A 278 -14.93 13.91 1.04
CA ARG A 278 -16.02 14.90 0.87
C ARG A 278 -15.56 16.22 0.25
N GLY A 279 -14.71 16.14 -0.78
CA GLY A 279 -14.18 17.31 -1.49
C GLY A 279 -12.98 18.00 -0.83
N SER A 280 -12.59 17.61 0.38
CA SER A 280 -11.39 18.09 1.06
C SER A 280 -10.21 17.16 0.79
N THR A 281 -8.99 17.72 0.82
CA THR A 281 -7.74 16.98 0.57
C THR A 281 -6.73 17.33 1.64
N GLU A 282 -6.07 16.32 2.18
CA GLU A 282 -4.91 16.47 3.06
C GLU A 282 -3.72 15.68 2.51
N SER A 283 -2.51 16.16 2.80
CA SER A 283 -1.26 15.51 2.39
C SER A 283 -0.34 15.40 3.60
N MET A 284 0.09 14.20 3.89
CA MET A 284 1.05 13.89 4.94
C MET A 284 2.36 13.41 4.34
N THR A 285 3.48 13.90 4.89
CA THR A 285 4.81 13.51 4.46
C THR A 285 5.58 12.88 5.60
N ARG A 286 6.24 11.77 5.33
CA ARG A 286 7.15 11.06 6.25
C ARG A 286 8.49 10.83 5.59
N SER A 287 9.56 10.85 6.37
CA SER A 287 10.91 10.58 5.88
C SER A 287 11.45 9.28 6.48
N TRP A 288 11.92 8.39 5.62
CA TRP A 288 12.49 7.10 5.98
C TRP A 288 13.97 7.09 5.61
N ILE A 289 14.84 7.20 6.59
CA ILE A 289 16.29 7.17 6.36
C ILE A 289 16.68 5.73 6.03
N ILE A 290 17.30 5.54 4.86
CA ILE A 290 17.89 4.26 4.46
C ILE A 290 19.30 4.16 5.04
N GLN A 291 20.07 5.24 4.90
CA GLN A 291 21.46 5.29 5.33
C GLN A 291 21.88 6.71 5.64
N THR A 292 22.73 6.85 6.64
CA THR A 292 23.48 8.08 6.96
C THR A 292 24.91 7.73 7.30
N MET A 293 25.84 8.39 6.63
CA MET A 293 27.28 8.31 6.92
C MET A 293 27.83 9.72 7.03
N ALA A 294 28.69 9.95 7.97
CA ALA A 294 29.36 11.22 8.22
C ALA A 294 30.84 10.99 8.47
N ASN A 295 31.63 12.02 8.27
CA ASN A 295 33.09 12.02 8.50
C ASN A 295 33.83 10.93 7.70
N LEU A 296 33.40 10.68 6.46
CA LEU A 296 34.00 9.63 5.63
C LEU A 296 35.44 9.96 5.20
N HIS A 297 35.74 11.22 4.94
CA HIS A 297 37.04 11.70 4.43
C HIS A 297 37.56 10.87 3.23
N GLN A 298 36.64 10.41 2.37
CA GLN A 298 36.99 9.55 1.26
C GLN A 298 37.40 10.40 0.05
N PRO A 299 38.66 10.35 -0.40
CA PRO A 299 39.08 11.02 -1.62
C PRO A 299 38.34 10.43 -2.81
N LEU A 300 37.90 11.28 -3.71
CA LEU A 300 37.25 10.86 -4.95
C LEU A 300 38.35 10.71 -6.02
N ALA A 301 38.47 9.49 -6.56
CA ALA A 301 39.43 9.21 -7.60
C ALA A 301 38.96 9.76 -8.95
N LEU A 302 39.90 10.37 -9.68
CA LEU A 302 39.65 10.82 -11.03
C LEU A 302 39.63 9.60 -11.96
N GLU A 303 38.56 9.43 -12.70
CA GLU A 303 38.45 8.43 -13.77
C GLU A 303 38.18 9.18 -15.07
N TYR A 304 38.53 8.58 -16.19
CA TYR A 304 38.18 9.11 -17.51
C TYR A 304 36.98 8.32 -18.03
N ASP A 305 35.97 9.06 -18.46
CA ASP A 305 34.77 8.51 -19.11
C ASP A 305 35.11 8.05 -20.54
N ASP A 306 34.20 7.32 -21.17
CA ASP A 306 34.27 6.88 -22.58
C ASP A 306 34.44 8.05 -23.58
N MET A 307 34.08 9.27 -23.17
CA MET A 307 34.25 10.53 -23.89
C MET A 307 35.56 11.24 -23.54
N ALA A 308 36.47 10.62 -22.79
CA ALA A 308 37.69 11.22 -22.24
C ALA A 308 37.47 12.42 -21.32
N GLU A 309 36.29 12.57 -20.77
CA GLU A 309 36.02 13.59 -19.74
C GLU A 309 36.50 13.11 -18.37
N ALA A 310 37.13 14.02 -17.62
CA ALA A 310 37.56 13.77 -16.27
C ALA A 310 36.39 13.72 -15.31
N VAL A 311 36.14 12.55 -14.70
CA VAL A 311 34.98 12.26 -13.90
C VAL A 311 35.39 11.67 -12.55
N LEU A 312 34.78 12.15 -11.50
CA LEU A 312 34.91 11.59 -10.16
C LEU A 312 33.69 10.69 -9.89
N ARG A 313 33.91 9.41 -9.71
CA ARG A 313 32.84 8.48 -9.33
C ARG A 313 32.84 8.23 -7.85
N VAL A 314 31.65 8.24 -7.27
CA VAL A 314 31.46 7.84 -5.88
C VAL A 314 31.29 6.33 -5.84
N ASP A 315 32.05 5.65 -4.98
CA ASP A 315 32.02 4.18 -4.86
C ASP A 315 30.64 3.68 -4.46
N GLU A 316 30.03 2.88 -5.34
CA GLU A 316 28.68 2.30 -5.13
C GLU A 316 28.65 1.33 -3.93
N ARG A 317 29.81 0.82 -3.46
CA ARG A 317 29.91 -0.02 -2.28
C ARG A 317 29.48 0.71 -0.99
N LEU A 318 29.50 2.04 -0.98
CA LEU A 318 29.05 2.85 0.15
C LEU A 318 27.57 2.61 0.49
N TRP A 319 26.73 2.37 -0.50
CA TRP A 319 25.30 2.11 -0.29
C TRP A 319 24.84 0.70 -0.70
N GLY A 320 25.68 -0.10 -1.32
CA GLY A 320 25.32 -1.43 -1.82
C GLY A 320 24.94 -2.45 -0.74
N ARG A 321 25.27 -2.19 0.54
CA ARG A 321 24.89 -3.03 1.69
C ARG A 321 23.57 -2.61 2.34
N HIS A 322 23.06 -1.42 2.03
CA HIS A 322 21.85 -0.89 2.62
C HIS A 322 20.67 -1.11 1.66
N VAL A 323 19.63 -1.76 2.17
CA VAL A 323 18.46 -2.13 1.38
C VAL A 323 17.29 -1.19 1.63
N VAL A 324 16.44 -1.06 0.63
CA VAL A 324 15.16 -0.36 0.78
C VAL A 324 14.31 -1.10 1.81
N PRO A 325 13.77 -0.43 2.84
CA PRO A 325 13.05 -1.10 3.92
C PRO A 325 11.87 -1.92 3.43
N THR A 326 11.76 -3.17 3.90
CA THR A 326 10.72 -4.13 3.47
C THR A 326 9.36 -3.89 4.11
N PHE A 327 9.31 -3.15 5.21
CA PHE A 327 8.07 -2.82 5.93
C PHE A 327 7.27 -1.69 5.27
N LEU A 328 7.84 -1.02 4.28
CA LEU A 328 7.15 0.05 3.57
C LEU A 328 6.06 -0.52 2.65
N THR A 329 4.93 0.16 2.65
CA THR A 329 3.86 -0.15 1.68
C THR A 329 4.24 0.45 0.32
N PRO A 330 4.18 -0.30 -0.77
CA PRO A 330 4.50 0.21 -2.11
C PRO A 330 3.64 1.41 -2.52
N THR A 331 4.06 2.08 -3.58
CA THR A 331 3.26 3.13 -4.23
C THR A 331 1.94 2.57 -4.74
N PHE A 332 0.84 3.24 -4.40
CA PHE A 332 -0.49 2.92 -4.90
C PHE A 332 -1.36 4.17 -5.03
N GLU A 333 -2.46 4.03 -5.75
CA GLU A 333 -3.45 5.09 -5.89
C GLU A 333 -4.84 4.49 -6.01
N THR A 334 -5.77 4.99 -5.17
CA THR A 334 -7.20 4.72 -5.21
C THR A 334 -7.97 6.01 -5.45
N CYS A 335 -9.30 5.98 -5.40
CA CYS A 335 -10.13 7.18 -5.60
C CYS A 335 -9.89 8.23 -4.52
N ASN A 336 -9.68 7.80 -3.28
CA ASN A 336 -9.61 8.65 -2.10
C ASN A 336 -8.27 8.61 -1.37
N VAL A 337 -7.37 7.67 -1.71
CA VAL A 337 -6.05 7.52 -1.07
C VAL A 337 -4.99 7.32 -2.12
N SER A 338 -3.87 8.02 -2.01
CA SER A 338 -2.68 7.74 -2.81
C SER A 338 -1.42 7.84 -1.97
N ARG A 339 -0.46 6.95 -2.24
CA ARG A 339 0.87 6.94 -1.63
C ARG A 339 1.93 6.94 -2.72
N SER A 340 2.91 7.81 -2.56
CA SER A 340 4.04 7.90 -3.47
C SER A 340 5.33 8.14 -2.71
N PHE A 341 6.44 7.73 -3.29
CA PHE A 341 7.76 7.90 -2.72
C PHE A 341 8.65 8.76 -3.62
N LYS A 342 9.63 9.41 -2.99
CA LYS A 342 10.65 10.17 -3.63
C LYS A 342 11.97 9.82 -2.96
N LEU A 343 12.97 9.40 -3.72
CA LEU A 343 14.33 9.25 -3.19
C LEU A 343 14.97 10.64 -3.07
N GLU A 344 15.53 10.90 -1.91
CA GLU A 344 16.37 12.05 -1.65
C GLU A 344 17.77 11.57 -1.27
N VAL A 345 18.77 12.04 -1.99
CA VAL A 345 20.18 11.78 -1.73
C VAL A 345 20.85 13.09 -1.37
N ARG A 346 21.59 13.11 -0.27
CA ARG A 346 22.38 14.25 0.19
C ARG A 346 23.83 13.86 0.21
N LEU A 347 24.66 14.71 -0.34
CA LEU A 347 26.10 14.53 -0.41
C LEU A 347 26.76 15.72 0.26
N GLY A 348 27.68 15.47 1.16
CA GLY A 348 28.64 16.44 1.67
C GLY A 348 29.98 16.24 0.95
N ILE A 349 30.41 17.21 0.19
CA ILE A 349 31.65 17.15 -0.58
C ILE A 349 32.56 18.27 -0.10
N TRP A 350 33.83 17.96 0.11
CA TRP A 350 34.87 18.91 0.42
C TRP A 350 35.70 19.22 -0.82
N LEU A 351 36.04 20.48 -0.94
CA LEU A 351 36.84 21.01 -2.01
C LEU A 351 38.16 21.57 -1.45
N GLY A 352 39.28 20.88 -1.72
CA GLY A 352 40.56 21.27 -1.18
C GLY A 352 40.60 21.24 0.33
N GLN A 353 41.19 22.27 0.97
CA GLN A 353 41.20 22.46 2.43
C GLN A 353 39.94 23.20 2.94
N ASN A 354 39.09 23.68 2.06
CA ASN A 354 37.91 24.47 2.41
C ASN A 354 36.68 23.59 2.56
N HIS A 355 36.01 23.74 3.67
CA HIS A 355 34.78 23.04 4.01
C HIS A 355 33.60 23.66 3.25
N VAL A 356 33.13 23.00 2.20
CA VAL A 356 31.91 23.40 1.52
C VAL A 356 30.80 22.43 1.89
N ARG A 357 29.99 22.76 2.91
CA ARG A 357 28.76 22.04 3.21
C ARG A 357 27.73 22.37 2.13
N PHE A 358 27.34 21.38 1.38
CA PHE A 358 26.22 21.50 0.44
C PHE A 358 24.91 21.03 1.11
N PRO A 359 24.08 21.93 1.63
CA PRO A 359 22.77 21.56 2.18
C PRO A 359 21.73 21.37 1.08
N ARG A 360 22.12 20.93 -0.12
CA ARG A 360 21.14 20.77 -1.22
C ARG A 360 21.00 19.31 -1.61
N SER A 361 19.83 18.78 -1.28
CA SER A 361 19.37 17.49 -1.73
C SER A 361 19.29 17.41 -3.26
N VAL A 362 20.00 16.45 -3.84
CA VAL A 362 19.70 16.03 -5.22
C VAL A 362 18.35 15.34 -5.16
N ARG A 363 17.32 16.02 -5.69
CA ARG A 363 15.95 15.53 -5.63
C ARG A 363 15.64 14.77 -6.91
N VAL A 364 15.78 13.47 -6.90
CA VAL A 364 15.21 12.65 -7.98
C VAL A 364 13.70 12.71 -7.86
N LYS A 365 13.08 13.68 -8.55
CA LYS A 365 11.63 13.82 -8.60
C LYS A 365 11.08 12.82 -9.60
N ARG A 366 10.49 11.71 -9.18
CA ARG A 366 9.37 11.09 -9.88
C ARG A 366 8.58 10.14 -8.99
N ARG A 367 7.30 9.98 -9.30
CA ARG A 367 6.37 9.05 -8.68
C ARG A 367 6.85 7.63 -8.97
N CYS A 368 7.29 6.95 -7.94
CA CYS A 368 7.48 5.48 -7.99
C CYS A 368 6.14 4.79 -7.82
#